data_a2bc1b44210f67ae4b53c96a60258652
#
_entry.id   a2bc1b44210f67ae4b53c96a60258652
#
_cell.length_a   1.000
_cell.length_b   1.000
_cell.length_c   1.000
_cell.angle_alpha   90.00
_cell.angle_beta   90.00
_cell.angle_gamma   90.00
#
_symmetry.space_group_name_H-M   'P 1'
#
loop_
_entity.id
_entity.type
_entity.pdbx_description
1 polymer ?
#
loop_
_entity_poly.entity_id
_entity_poly.type
_entity_poly.pdbx_seq_one_letter_code
_entity_poly.pdbx_strand_id
1 'polypeptide(L)'
;MGSNTALGSGALNVTGNGTLSASVNGTTLGNAVTLGAGATLGLNGANDLGLSGTISGGGALAQTGAGTTTLGGTNTYGGGTTLSGGGLIAGNGSALGSGALNVTGAGGSLGTSVGGTTLGNAVNLGAGATLTVGGANDLGLGGGISGSGGLSVSGPSTTTLTGVNTYTGNTTIGGGSTLAVGAGGSLSAGSALDLAGTGAALDISAATTPQTSGMLSGVAGTNVNLGGNTLTLAGTGNGNYAGTIGGTGGLTMAGTGTETLTGTNTYTGATTINSGTLAIGAGGSLSASSPVNLAGAGATFDVSGATTPQTTGTLSGVAGSTVNLGGNNLTLGGAGNGTYGGTIAGAGGSLTLSGTGTETLTGNNTYT
;
A
#
# COMPACT_ATOMS: atom_id res chain seq x y z
N MET A 1 16.53 29.14 17.85
CA MET A 1 16.13 29.01 19.26
C MET A 1 17.16 28.16 20.01
N GLY A 2 17.76 28.70 21.07
CA GLY A 2 18.85 28.05 21.84
C GLY A 2 18.41 27.38 23.14
N SER A 3 17.13 27.52 23.51
CA SER A 3 16.60 26.93 24.75
C SER A 3 15.07 26.84 24.69
N ASN A 4 14.50 26.03 25.60
CA ASN A 4 13.03 25.87 25.76
C ASN A 4 12.31 27.15 26.22
N THR A 5 13.03 28.11 26.75
CA THR A 5 12.51 29.40 27.23
C THR A 5 12.86 30.57 26.32
N ALA A 6 13.36 30.30 25.11
CA ALA A 6 13.86 31.34 24.20
C ALA A 6 12.79 32.36 23.80
N LEU A 7 11.49 32.01 23.84
CA LEU A 7 10.38 32.94 23.58
C LEU A 7 9.72 33.51 24.83
N GLY A 8 10.28 33.25 26.02
CA GLY A 8 9.61 33.59 27.28
C GLY A 8 8.31 32.79 27.46
N SER A 9 7.31 33.35 28.17
CA SER A 9 6.04 32.67 28.48
C SER A 9 4.85 33.16 27.63
N GLY A 10 5.05 34.18 26.78
CA GLY A 10 3.99 34.75 25.94
C GLY A 10 3.69 33.92 24.69
N ALA A 11 2.54 34.17 24.06
CA ALA A 11 2.20 33.55 22.80
C ALA A 11 3.07 34.09 21.65
N LEU A 12 3.37 33.24 20.67
CA LEU A 12 3.98 33.64 19.40
C LEU A 12 2.88 33.98 18.39
N ASN A 13 2.80 35.25 18.00
CA ASN A 13 1.86 35.70 16.98
C ASN A 13 2.58 35.86 15.63
N VAL A 14 2.16 35.10 14.64
CA VAL A 14 2.71 35.09 13.28
C VAL A 14 1.69 35.77 12.37
N THR A 15 1.94 37.06 12.03
CA THR A 15 1.02 37.87 11.22
C THR A 15 1.39 37.96 9.74
N GLY A 16 2.54 37.39 9.36
CA GLY A 16 3.05 37.28 8.00
C GLY A 16 3.93 36.01 7.91
N ASN A 17 4.62 35.84 6.80
CA ASN A 17 5.52 34.72 6.65
C ASN A 17 6.76 34.89 7.53
N GLY A 18 7.06 33.89 8.30
CA GLY A 18 8.20 33.87 9.21
C GLY A 18 8.79 32.48 9.36
N THR A 19 9.98 32.37 9.92
CA THR A 19 10.66 31.09 10.15
C THR A 19 11.03 30.92 11.61
N LEU A 20 10.96 29.67 12.06
CA LEU A 20 11.35 29.22 13.38
C LEU A 20 12.30 28.04 13.23
N SER A 21 13.45 28.09 13.90
CA SER A 21 14.41 27.00 13.90
C SER A 21 15.06 26.83 15.29
N ALA A 22 15.38 25.61 15.64
CA ALA A 22 16.19 25.30 16.81
C ALA A 22 17.68 25.37 16.44
N SER A 23 18.49 26.00 17.28
CA SER A 23 19.96 25.95 17.17
C SER A 23 20.56 24.85 18.04
N VAL A 24 19.77 24.26 18.92
CA VAL A 24 20.10 23.12 19.76
C VAL A 24 19.06 22.02 19.53
N ASN A 25 19.55 20.81 19.30
CA ASN A 25 18.68 19.66 19.05
C ASN A 25 17.77 19.35 20.24
N GLY A 26 16.49 19.01 19.97
CA GLY A 26 15.51 18.67 21.00
C GLY A 26 14.94 19.88 21.77
N THR A 27 15.16 21.12 21.29
CA THR A 27 14.49 22.31 21.86
C THR A 27 12.97 22.16 21.78
N THR A 28 12.27 22.33 22.91
CA THR A 28 10.80 22.23 22.95
C THR A 28 10.19 23.54 23.45
N LEU A 29 9.28 24.12 22.68
CA LEU A 29 8.58 25.36 23.01
C LEU A 29 7.15 25.04 23.46
N GLY A 30 6.78 25.50 24.67
CA GLY A 30 5.43 25.35 25.22
C GLY A 30 4.50 26.52 24.88
N ASN A 31 4.97 27.50 24.12
CA ASN A 31 4.22 28.68 23.78
C ASN A 31 3.03 28.37 22.87
N ALA A 32 1.88 28.99 23.15
CA ALA A 32 0.80 29.02 22.17
C ALA A 32 1.26 29.79 20.93
N VAL A 33 0.85 29.33 19.74
CA VAL A 33 1.16 29.97 18.45
C VAL A 33 -0.15 30.35 17.75
N THR A 34 -0.25 31.61 17.31
CA THR A 34 -1.38 32.07 16.50
C THR A 34 -0.89 32.40 15.11
N LEU A 35 -1.43 31.73 14.10
CA LEU A 35 -1.11 31.94 12.70
C LEU A 35 -2.20 32.83 12.06
N GLY A 36 -1.86 34.06 11.70
CA GLY A 36 -2.76 34.97 11.00
C GLY A 36 -3.21 34.40 9.65
N ALA A 37 -4.37 34.81 9.16
CA ALA A 37 -4.85 34.39 7.86
C ALA A 37 -3.83 34.75 6.76
N GLY A 38 -3.46 33.78 5.92
CA GLY A 38 -2.45 33.93 4.88
C GLY A 38 -0.99 33.91 5.37
N ALA A 39 -0.75 33.88 6.68
CA ALA A 39 0.60 33.74 7.23
C ALA A 39 1.07 32.29 7.17
N THR A 40 2.37 32.10 6.94
CA THR A 40 3.01 30.78 7.02
C THR A 40 4.15 30.79 8.01
N LEU A 41 4.14 29.86 8.97
CA LEU A 41 5.27 29.62 9.84
C LEU A 41 6.14 28.50 9.26
N GLY A 42 7.31 28.85 8.75
CA GLY A 42 8.33 27.92 8.27
C GLY A 42 9.13 27.31 9.40
N LEU A 43 9.27 26.00 9.39
CA LEU A 43 10.10 25.19 10.29
C LEU A 43 11.27 24.69 9.46
N ASN A 44 12.39 25.45 9.43
CA ASN A 44 13.45 25.27 8.44
C ASN A 44 14.82 24.90 9.03
N GLY A 45 14.85 24.50 10.31
CA GLY A 45 16.08 24.08 10.98
C GLY A 45 16.57 22.69 10.59
N ALA A 46 17.87 22.46 10.86
CA ALA A 46 18.46 21.13 10.78
C ALA A 46 18.31 20.33 12.08
N ASN A 47 18.00 21.01 13.18
CA ASN A 47 17.82 20.41 14.50
C ASN A 47 16.34 20.12 14.79
N ASP A 48 16.09 19.12 15.60
CA ASP A 48 14.75 18.75 16.01
C ASP A 48 14.13 19.81 16.93
N LEU A 49 12.83 20.08 16.69
CA LEU A 49 12.05 21.10 17.38
C LEU A 49 10.74 20.50 17.90
N GLY A 50 10.45 20.71 19.18
CA GLY A 50 9.14 20.42 19.77
C GLY A 50 8.28 21.69 19.84
N LEU A 51 7.03 21.59 19.38
CA LEU A 51 5.98 22.59 19.62
C LEU A 51 4.88 21.91 20.43
N SER A 52 4.91 22.08 21.75
CA SER A 52 3.97 21.44 22.67
C SER A 52 2.76 22.31 22.99
N GLY A 53 2.81 23.62 22.72
CA GLY A 53 1.69 24.53 22.83
C GLY A 53 0.69 24.38 21.67
N THR A 54 -0.52 24.88 21.86
CA THR A 54 -1.56 24.89 20.83
C THR A 54 -1.19 25.85 19.68
N ILE A 55 -1.34 25.39 18.45
CA ILE A 55 -1.21 26.20 17.23
C ILE A 55 -2.62 26.45 16.68
N SER A 56 -3.01 27.72 16.50
CA SER A 56 -4.35 28.12 16.08
C SER A 56 -4.31 29.18 14.97
N GLY A 57 -5.48 29.54 14.43
CA GLY A 57 -5.64 30.59 13.43
C GLY A 57 -5.82 30.10 12.00
N GLY A 58 -5.89 31.04 11.06
CA GLY A 58 -6.15 30.73 9.64
C GLY A 58 -4.91 30.49 8.79
N GLY A 59 -3.71 30.65 9.34
CA GLY A 59 -2.44 30.46 8.63
C GLY A 59 -1.99 29.02 8.54
N ALA A 60 -0.82 28.78 7.95
CA ALA A 60 -0.26 27.49 7.60
C ALA A 60 1.07 27.20 8.31
N LEU A 61 1.43 25.91 8.40
CA LEU A 61 2.78 25.44 8.76
C LEU A 61 3.52 24.95 7.50
N ALA A 62 4.84 25.13 7.48
CA ALA A 62 5.69 24.57 6.43
C ALA A 62 6.94 23.95 7.04
N GLN A 63 7.03 22.61 7.04
CA GLN A 63 8.23 21.87 7.40
C GLN A 63 9.11 21.74 6.16
N THR A 64 10.21 22.51 6.14
CA THR A 64 11.14 22.59 4.99
C THR A 64 12.58 22.25 5.39
N GLY A 65 12.88 22.27 6.70
CA GLY A 65 14.18 21.93 7.23
C GLY A 65 14.43 20.43 7.30
N ALA A 66 15.70 20.05 7.46
CA ALA A 66 16.10 18.64 7.57
C ALA A 66 15.81 18.02 8.95
N GLY A 67 15.60 18.85 9.99
CA GLY A 67 15.25 18.38 11.33
C GLY A 67 13.80 17.87 11.41
N THR A 68 13.48 17.20 12.51
CA THR A 68 12.13 16.70 12.81
C THR A 68 11.41 17.68 13.72
N THR A 69 10.16 18.02 13.37
CA THR A 69 9.31 18.80 14.25
C THR A 69 8.24 17.92 14.90
N THR A 70 8.21 17.91 16.25
CA THR A 70 7.14 17.27 17.02
C THR A 70 6.04 18.29 17.32
N LEU A 71 4.83 18.01 16.86
CA LEU A 71 3.63 18.81 17.10
C LEU A 71 2.81 18.16 18.23
N GLY A 72 3.05 18.61 19.49
CA GLY A 72 2.45 18.02 20.69
C GLY A 72 1.09 18.60 21.06
N GLY A 73 0.79 19.83 20.63
CA GLY A 73 -0.45 20.51 20.95
C GLY A 73 -1.67 19.97 20.18
N THR A 74 -2.86 20.18 20.76
CA THR A 74 -4.13 20.02 20.03
C THR A 74 -4.34 21.26 19.15
N ASN A 75 -3.99 21.12 17.87
CA ASN A 75 -3.90 22.25 16.95
C ASN A 75 -5.21 22.47 16.18
N THR A 76 -5.50 23.74 15.87
CA THR A 76 -6.75 24.13 15.18
C THR A 76 -6.50 25.05 13.97
N TYR A 77 -5.25 25.28 13.58
CA TYR A 77 -4.95 26.10 12.40
C TYR A 77 -5.54 25.51 11.12
N GLY A 78 -6.02 26.39 10.24
CA GLY A 78 -6.81 26.00 9.06
C GLY A 78 -6.06 26.02 7.73
N GLY A 79 -4.90 26.68 7.66
CA GLY A 79 -4.19 26.88 6.39
C GLY A 79 -3.44 25.66 5.86
N GLY A 80 -3.48 24.55 6.60
CA GLY A 80 -2.82 23.29 6.23
C GLY A 80 -1.34 23.24 6.59
N THR A 81 -0.74 22.08 6.30
CA THR A 81 0.68 21.80 6.59
C THR A 81 1.38 21.41 5.30
N THR A 82 2.49 22.08 4.97
CA THR A 82 3.37 21.66 3.86
C THR A 82 4.56 20.89 4.45
N LEU A 83 4.87 19.74 3.87
CA LEU A 83 6.03 18.90 4.19
C LEU A 83 6.87 18.74 2.93
N SER A 84 8.05 19.35 2.91
CA SER A 84 8.98 19.30 1.76
C SER A 84 10.38 18.86 2.15
N GLY A 85 10.61 18.53 3.41
CA GLY A 85 11.87 18.04 3.95
C GLY A 85 11.74 17.61 5.40
N GLY A 86 12.72 16.89 5.93
CA GLY A 86 12.79 16.45 7.31
C GLY A 86 11.62 15.59 7.75
N GLY A 87 11.13 15.82 8.98
CA GLY A 87 10.08 15.01 9.56
C GLY A 87 9.04 15.79 10.37
N LEU A 88 7.86 15.22 10.45
CA LEU A 88 6.80 15.61 11.37
C LEU A 88 6.45 14.44 12.30
N ILE A 89 6.33 14.70 13.58
CA ILE A 89 5.84 13.74 14.57
C ILE A 89 4.56 14.31 15.17
N ALA A 90 3.45 13.61 14.98
CA ALA A 90 2.17 13.96 15.56
C ALA A 90 2.09 13.49 17.03
N GLY A 91 1.80 14.39 17.96
CA GLY A 91 1.57 14.06 19.36
C GLY A 91 0.14 13.60 19.67
N ASN A 92 -0.78 13.83 18.73
CA ASN A 92 -2.20 13.45 18.83
C ASN A 92 -2.89 13.58 17.46
N GLY A 93 -4.18 13.17 17.38
CA GLY A 93 -4.95 13.17 16.13
C GLY A 93 -5.27 14.56 15.53
N SER A 94 -5.09 15.63 16.29
CA SER A 94 -5.28 17.02 15.83
C SER A 94 -3.95 17.76 15.61
N ALA A 95 -2.82 17.07 15.67
CA ALA A 95 -1.50 17.69 15.61
C ALA A 95 -1.27 18.53 14.35
N LEU A 96 -1.88 18.17 13.20
CA LEU A 96 -1.75 18.86 11.91
C LEU A 96 -2.85 19.92 11.65
N GLY A 97 -3.60 20.33 12.70
CA GLY A 97 -4.73 21.25 12.54
C GLY A 97 -5.85 20.66 11.66
N SER A 98 -6.66 21.51 11.04
CA SER A 98 -7.81 21.07 10.24
C SER A 98 -7.58 21.08 8.71
N GLY A 99 -6.49 21.67 8.24
CA GLY A 99 -6.17 21.75 6.82
C GLY A 99 -5.47 20.50 6.30
N ALA A 100 -5.28 20.41 4.99
CA ALA A 100 -4.61 19.27 4.34
C ALA A 100 -3.09 19.23 4.66
N LEU A 101 -2.52 18.04 4.60
CA LEU A 101 -1.07 17.80 4.52
C LEU A 101 -0.65 17.79 3.04
N ASN A 102 0.13 18.76 2.63
CA ASN A 102 0.66 18.87 1.28
C ASN A 102 2.14 18.44 1.27
N VAL A 103 2.43 17.32 0.64
CA VAL A 103 3.79 16.77 0.52
C VAL A 103 4.36 17.21 -0.81
N THR A 104 5.47 17.95 -0.81
CA THR A 104 6.06 18.57 -1.99
C THR A 104 7.57 18.37 -2.04
N GLY A 105 8.22 18.79 -3.12
CA GLY A 105 9.66 18.63 -3.27
C GLY A 105 10.07 17.14 -3.27
N ALA A 106 11.05 16.79 -2.46
CA ALA A 106 11.45 15.38 -2.28
C ALA A 106 10.52 14.61 -1.31
N GLY A 107 9.61 15.32 -0.63
CA GLY A 107 8.77 14.77 0.42
C GLY A 107 9.39 14.88 1.81
N GLY A 108 8.96 14.01 2.73
CA GLY A 108 9.45 13.96 4.10
C GLY A 108 8.83 12.82 4.87
N SER A 109 9.18 12.72 6.16
CA SER A 109 8.66 11.67 7.04
C SER A 109 7.52 12.15 7.93
N LEU A 110 6.57 11.27 8.18
CA LEU A 110 5.45 11.47 9.10
C LEU A 110 5.37 10.29 10.06
N GLY A 111 5.42 10.57 11.35
CA GLY A 111 5.27 9.59 12.40
C GLY A 111 4.38 10.08 13.52
N THR A 112 4.27 9.30 14.57
CA THR A 112 3.56 9.68 15.79
C THR A 112 4.36 9.31 17.03
N SER A 113 4.22 10.11 18.09
CA SER A 113 4.79 9.81 19.41
C SER A 113 3.83 8.98 20.28
N VAL A 114 2.57 8.80 19.85
CA VAL A 114 1.53 8.08 20.58
C VAL A 114 0.92 7.02 19.66
N GLY A 115 1.07 5.76 20.02
CA GLY A 115 0.53 4.63 19.24
C GLY A 115 -0.99 4.70 19.10
N GLY A 116 -1.48 4.29 17.93
CA GLY A 116 -2.91 4.34 17.59
C GLY A 116 -3.46 5.72 17.25
N THR A 117 -2.58 6.72 17.12
CA THR A 117 -2.98 8.05 16.64
C THR A 117 -3.54 7.95 15.21
N THR A 118 -4.69 8.60 14.97
CA THR A 118 -5.24 8.73 13.62
C THR A 118 -5.31 10.20 13.22
N LEU A 119 -4.72 10.53 12.07
CA LEU A 119 -4.78 11.85 11.47
C LEU A 119 -5.90 11.87 10.42
N GLY A 120 -6.88 12.76 10.61
CA GLY A 120 -8.02 12.91 9.70
C GLY A 120 -7.75 13.81 8.50
N ASN A 121 -6.56 14.35 8.38
CA ASN A 121 -6.21 15.31 7.33
C ASN A 121 -6.16 14.63 5.96
N ALA A 122 -6.73 15.27 4.94
CA ALA A 122 -6.45 14.89 3.55
C ALA A 122 -4.96 15.05 3.25
N VAL A 123 -4.38 14.16 2.45
CA VAL A 123 -2.97 14.19 2.06
C VAL A 123 -2.85 14.37 0.55
N ASN A 124 -2.11 15.40 0.12
CA ASN A 124 -1.83 15.66 -1.28
C ASN A 124 -0.34 15.38 -1.56
N LEU A 125 -0.06 14.38 -2.39
CA LEU A 125 1.30 14.01 -2.78
C LEU A 125 1.65 14.70 -4.10
N GLY A 126 2.52 15.69 -4.04
CA GLY A 126 3.01 16.40 -5.22
C GLY A 126 3.83 15.48 -6.15
N ALA A 127 3.96 15.88 -7.41
CA ALA A 127 4.73 15.13 -8.38
C ALA A 127 6.19 14.94 -7.91
N GLY A 128 6.68 13.70 -7.93
CA GLY A 128 8.02 13.33 -7.48
C GLY A 128 8.22 13.34 -5.96
N ALA A 129 7.23 13.78 -5.17
CA ALA A 129 7.31 13.74 -3.72
C ALA A 129 6.97 12.34 -3.18
N THR A 130 7.64 11.96 -2.10
CA THR A 130 7.30 10.73 -1.37
C THR A 130 6.99 11.06 0.09
N LEU A 131 5.82 10.65 0.56
CA LEU A 131 5.52 10.64 1.98
C LEU A 131 6.03 9.34 2.58
N THR A 132 7.00 9.43 3.48
CA THR A 132 7.43 8.28 4.27
C THR A 132 6.67 8.26 5.58
N VAL A 133 5.86 7.24 5.81
CA VAL A 133 5.10 7.06 7.05
C VAL A 133 5.74 5.96 7.87
N GLY A 134 5.95 6.21 9.15
CA GLY A 134 6.52 5.17 10.00
C GLY A 134 7.09 5.70 11.31
N GLY A 135 7.84 4.84 11.96
CA GLY A 135 8.39 5.05 13.28
C GLY A 135 8.16 3.82 14.16
N ALA A 136 8.20 4.00 15.48
CA ALA A 136 7.99 2.91 16.45
C ALA A 136 6.51 2.71 16.81
N ASN A 137 5.63 3.63 16.41
CA ASN A 137 4.23 3.66 16.84
C ASN A 137 3.29 3.59 15.64
N ASP A 138 2.17 2.90 15.83
CA ASP A 138 1.13 2.76 14.81
C ASP A 138 0.45 4.10 14.51
N LEU A 139 0.25 4.39 13.22
CA LEU A 139 -0.35 5.62 12.74
C LEU A 139 -1.47 5.33 11.75
N GLY A 140 -2.66 5.90 12.01
CA GLY A 140 -3.78 5.90 11.09
C GLY A 140 -3.79 7.14 10.19
N LEU A 141 -4.03 6.97 8.90
CA LEU A 141 -4.34 8.03 7.94
C LEU A 141 -5.81 7.92 7.56
N GLY A 142 -6.64 8.78 8.18
CA GLY A 142 -8.09 8.78 8.02
C GLY A 142 -8.56 9.60 6.84
N GLY A 143 -7.80 10.61 6.42
CA GLY A 143 -8.08 11.38 5.22
C GLY A 143 -7.66 10.66 3.95
N GLY A 144 -8.30 10.99 2.83
CA GLY A 144 -7.91 10.46 1.52
C GLY A 144 -6.54 10.96 1.09
N ILE A 145 -5.75 10.09 0.48
CA ILE A 145 -4.44 10.42 -0.11
C ILE A 145 -4.61 10.55 -1.61
N SER A 146 -4.19 11.68 -2.18
CA SER A 146 -4.31 11.99 -3.61
C SER A 146 -3.01 12.55 -4.19
N GLY A 147 -2.95 12.75 -5.51
CA GLY A 147 -1.81 13.32 -6.23
C GLY A 147 -0.98 12.29 -6.97
N SER A 148 0.17 12.71 -7.50
CA SER A 148 1.04 11.86 -8.33
C SER A 148 2.33 11.41 -7.63
N GLY A 149 2.55 11.82 -6.39
CA GLY A 149 3.66 11.36 -5.57
C GLY A 149 3.43 9.97 -4.98
N GLY A 150 4.44 9.41 -4.32
CA GLY A 150 4.43 8.07 -3.75
C GLY A 150 4.20 8.02 -2.24
N LEU A 151 3.84 6.84 -1.76
CA LEU A 151 3.74 6.50 -0.33
C LEU A 151 4.80 5.45 0.02
N SER A 152 5.58 5.70 1.06
CA SER A 152 6.52 4.73 1.62
C SER A 152 6.15 4.45 3.08
N VAL A 153 6.03 3.17 3.43
CA VAL A 153 5.79 2.74 4.81
C VAL A 153 7.07 2.13 5.35
N SER A 154 7.54 2.60 6.49
CA SER A 154 8.82 2.19 7.06
C SER A 154 8.78 2.07 8.58
N GLY A 155 9.71 1.27 9.13
CA GLY A 155 9.78 1.01 10.59
C GLY A 155 8.86 -0.13 11.03
N PRO A 156 8.99 -0.58 12.29
CA PRO A 156 8.32 -1.80 12.78
C PRO A 156 6.84 -1.60 13.14
N SER A 157 6.24 -0.50 12.74
CA SER A 157 4.84 -0.14 13.07
C SER A 157 3.87 -0.43 11.94
N THR A 158 2.59 -0.37 12.26
CA THR A 158 1.50 -0.45 11.31
C THR A 158 1.03 0.95 10.88
N THR A 159 0.99 1.17 9.56
CA THR A 159 0.27 2.31 8.99
C THR A 159 -1.09 1.85 8.50
N THR A 160 -2.17 2.43 9.04
CA THR A 160 -3.54 2.05 8.67
C THR A 160 -4.19 3.13 7.79
N LEU A 161 -4.66 2.74 6.61
CA LEU A 161 -5.42 3.61 5.70
C LEU A 161 -6.92 3.38 5.93
N THR A 162 -7.64 4.45 6.32
CA THR A 162 -9.11 4.41 6.45
C THR A 162 -9.80 5.43 5.54
N GLY A 163 -9.03 6.21 4.78
CA GLY A 163 -9.53 7.09 3.73
C GLY A 163 -9.54 6.42 2.35
N VAL A 164 -10.30 7.00 1.42
CA VAL A 164 -10.27 6.59 0.01
C VAL A 164 -9.07 7.22 -0.68
N ASN A 165 -8.21 6.40 -1.29
CA ASN A 165 -6.93 6.84 -1.85
C ASN A 165 -6.93 6.79 -3.38
N THR A 166 -6.38 7.83 -4.00
CA THR A 166 -6.37 8.02 -5.47
C THR A 166 -5.02 8.48 -6.02
N TYR A 167 -3.95 8.47 -5.20
CA TYR A 167 -2.61 8.82 -5.66
C TYR A 167 -2.09 7.82 -6.71
N THR A 168 -1.20 8.26 -7.60
CA THR A 168 -0.73 7.44 -8.72
C THR A 168 0.75 7.05 -8.65
N GLY A 169 1.49 7.61 -7.70
CA GLY A 169 2.86 7.16 -7.45
C GLY A 169 2.89 5.81 -6.73
N ASN A 170 4.05 5.18 -6.70
CA ASN A 170 4.20 3.85 -6.11
C ASN A 170 3.96 3.83 -4.60
N THR A 171 3.49 2.70 -4.10
CA THR A 171 3.42 2.37 -2.67
C THR A 171 4.54 1.37 -2.36
N THR A 172 5.46 1.75 -1.49
CA THR A 172 6.55 0.88 -1.03
C THR A 172 6.37 0.54 0.44
N ILE A 173 6.43 -0.74 0.79
CA ILE A 173 6.38 -1.22 2.17
C ILE A 173 7.76 -1.79 2.52
N GLY A 174 8.45 -1.12 3.44
CA GLY A 174 9.79 -1.51 3.89
C GLY A 174 9.78 -2.74 4.78
N GLY A 175 10.94 -3.35 4.98
CA GLY A 175 11.08 -4.55 5.80
C GLY A 175 10.59 -4.36 7.23
N GLY A 176 9.82 -5.33 7.74
CA GLY A 176 9.23 -5.31 9.08
C GLY A 176 8.05 -4.35 9.25
N SER A 177 7.67 -3.60 8.21
CA SER A 177 6.54 -2.66 8.25
C SER A 177 5.24 -3.33 7.80
N THR A 178 4.12 -2.84 8.33
CA THR A 178 2.78 -3.25 7.86
C THR A 178 2.01 -2.05 7.32
N LEU A 179 1.49 -2.19 6.09
CA LEU A 179 0.44 -1.33 5.56
C LEU A 179 -0.90 -2.06 5.72
N ALA A 180 -1.78 -1.51 6.53
CA ALA A 180 -3.13 -2.06 6.73
C ALA A 180 -4.19 -1.19 6.04
N VAL A 181 -5.23 -1.83 5.51
CA VAL A 181 -6.43 -1.12 5.05
C VAL A 181 -7.57 -1.42 6.02
N GLY A 182 -8.01 -0.38 6.70
CA GLY A 182 -9.12 -0.47 7.66
C GLY A 182 -10.48 -0.29 7.01
N ALA A 183 -11.53 -0.33 7.82
CA ALA A 183 -12.91 -0.15 7.37
C ALA A 183 -13.08 1.21 6.67
N GLY A 184 -13.68 1.20 5.49
CA GLY A 184 -13.89 2.39 4.64
C GLY A 184 -12.66 2.85 3.87
N GLY A 185 -11.48 2.31 4.18
CA GLY A 185 -10.24 2.64 3.47
C GLY A 185 -10.08 1.91 2.14
N SER A 186 -9.20 2.43 1.30
CA SER A 186 -8.80 1.75 0.06
C SER A 186 -7.30 1.87 -0.20
N LEU A 187 -6.75 0.90 -0.94
CA LEU A 187 -5.53 1.11 -1.70
C LEU A 187 -5.80 2.08 -2.87
N SER A 188 -4.77 2.53 -3.54
CA SER A 188 -4.93 3.30 -4.78
C SER A 188 -4.76 2.39 -5.99
N ALA A 189 -5.79 2.34 -6.85
CA ALA A 189 -5.78 1.51 -8.04
C ALA A 189 -4.69 1.91 -9.06
N GLY A 190 -4.26 3.18 -9.04
CA GLY A 190 -3.19 3.69 -9.91
C GLY A 190 -1.77 3.45 -9.39
N SER A 191 -1.63 2.95 -8.16
CA SER A 191 -0.34 2.78 -7.47
C SER A 191 0.15 1.34 -7.58
N ALA A 192 1.34 1.13 -8.15
CA ALA A 192 2.03 -0.15 -8.03
C ALA A 192 2.48 -0.37 -6.57
N LEU A 193 2.39 -1.60 -6.12
CA LEU A 193 2.67 -2.02 -4.75
C LEU A 193 3.95 -2.85 -4.70
N ASP A 194 4.90 -2.41 -3.85
CA ASP A 194 6.17 -3.10 -3.67
C ASP A 194 6.43 -3.38 -2.18
N LEU A 195 6.50 -4.65 -1.83
CA LEU A 195 6.93 -5.13 -0.51
C LEU A 195 8.45 -5.33 -0.54
N ALA A 196 9.19 -4.23 -0.35
CA ALA A 196 10.62 -4.10 -0.68
C ALA A 196 11.58 -4.79 0.30
N GLY A 197 11.13 -5.28 1.44
CA GLY A 197 12.01 -5.91 2.41
C GLY A 197 11.37 -7.04 3.18
N THR A 198 12.19 -8.01 3.61
CA THR A 198 11.73 -9.15 4.43
C THR A 198 10.91 -8.69 5.62
N GLY A 199 9.79 -9.36 5.88
CA GLY A 199 8.84 -9.01 6.94
C GLY A 199 7.90 -7.86 6.58
N ALA A 200 8.01 -7.26 5.38
CA ALA A 200 7.00 -6.32 4.91
C ALA A 200 5.64 -7.01 4.73
N ALA A 201 4.58 -6.35 5.17
CA ALA A 201 3.24 -6.91 5.10
C ALA A 201 2.22 -5.92 4.54
N LEU A 202 1.35 -6.41 3.67
CA LEU A 202 0.08 -5.77 3.32
C LEU A 202 -1.05 -6.53 4.03
N ASP A 203 -1.88 -5.83 4.78
CA ASP A 203 -3.05 -6.42 5.43
C ASP A 203 -4.33 -5.72 4.97
N ILE A 204 -5.16 -6.42 4.21
CA ILE A 204 -6.47 -5.93 3.78
C ILE A 204 -7.63 -6.64 4.48
N SER A 205 -7.34 -7.44 5.51
CA SER A 205 -8.35 -8.27 6.19
C SER A 205 -9.46 -7.46 6.85
N ALA A 206 -9.16 -6.24 7.31
CA ALA A 206 -10.10 -5.33 7.95
C ALA A 206 -10.84 -4.40 6.95
N ALA A 207 -10.49 -4.45 5.67
CA ALA A 207 -11.20 -3.68 4.64
C ALA A 207 -12.64 -4.18 4.48
N THR A 208 -13.57 -3.25 4.24
CA THR A 208 -14.99 -3.58 4.07
C THR A 208 -15.40 -3.75 2.61
N THR A 209 -14.47 -3.55 1.69
CA THR A 209 -14.65 -3.69 0.25
C THR A 209 -13.42 -4.36 -0.38
N PRO A 210 -13.56 -5.04 -1.54
CA PRO A 210 -12.43 -5.51 -2.32
C PRO A 210 -11.42 -4.39 -2.58
N GLN A 211 -10.14 -4.72 -2.60
CA GLN A 211 -9.07 -3.75 -2.78
C GLN A 211 -8.48 -3.84 -4.18
N THR A 212 -8.12 -2.68 -4.74
CA THR A 212 -7.47 -2.61 -6.06
C THR A 212 -6.16 -1.85 -5.94
N SER A 213 -5.11 -2.39 -6.55
CA SER A 213 -3.80 -1.74 -6.71
C SER A 213 -3.33 -1.87 -8.17
N GLY A 214 -2.20 -1.26 -8.50
CA GLY A 214 -1.47 -1.56 -9.72
C GLY A 214 -0.95 -3.00 -9.74
N MET A 215 0.30 -3.22 -10.17
CA MET A 215 0.93 -4.54 -10.07
C MET A 215 1.52 -4.75 -8.66
N LEU A 216 1.73 -6.01 -8.31
CA LEU A 216 2.31 -6.41 -7.03
C LEU A 216 3.76 -6.87 -7.24
N SER A 217 4.68 -6.35 -6.45
CA SER A 217 6.05 -6.81 -6.39
C SER A 217 6.46 -7.04 -4.93
N GLY A 218 7.45 -7.88 -4.72
CA GLY A 218 7.97 -8.08 -3.38
C GLY A 218 8.95 -9.24 -3.27
N VAL A 219 9.83 -9.14 -2.27
CA VAL A 219 10.87 -10.14 -2.02
C VAL A 219 10.33 -11.33 -1.20
N ALA A 220 11.09 -12.41 -1.16
CA ALA A 220 10.77 -13.55 -0.29
C ALA A 220 10.71 -13.13 1.20
N GLY A 221 9.80 -13.75 1.95
CA GLY A 221 9.57 -13.43 3.37
C GLY A 221 8.66 -12.21 3.59
N THR A 222 7.99 -11.72 2.54
CA THR A 222 6.91 -10.74 2.64
C THR A 222 5.55 -11.41 2.64
N ASN A 223 4.51 -10.72 3.10
CA ASN A 223 3.18 -11.30 3.25
C ASN A 223 2.07 -10.35 2.78
N VAL A 224 1.10 -10.89 2.05
CA VAL A 224 -0.19 -10.25 1.78
C VAL A 224 -1.28 -11.05 2.49
N ASN A 225 -1.93 -10.43 3.47
CA ASN A 225 -3.08 -10.98 4.18
C ASN A 225 -4.37 -10.45 3.56
N LEU A 226 -5.07 -11.30 2.83
CA LEU A 226 -6.35 -10.95 2.21
C LEU A 226 -7.51 -10.94 3.23
N GLY A 227 -7.39 -11.71 4.35
CA GLY A 227 -8.57 -12.01 5.15
C GLY A 227 -9.63 -12.67 4.30
N GLY A 228 -10.83 -12.11 4.25
CA GLY A 228 -11.92 -12.52 3.36
C GLY A 228 -12.06 -11.68 2.08
N ASN A 229 -11.16 -10.72 1.86
CA ASN A 229 -11.27 -9.74 0.77
C ASN A 229 -10.56 -10.19 -0.50
N THR A 230 -10.99 -9.64 -1.63
CA THR A 230 -10.30 -9.83 -2.92
C THR A 230 -9.30 -8.69 -3.14
N LEU A 231 -8.08 -9.05 -3.55
CA LEU A 231 -7.11 -8.12 -4.10
C LEU A 231 -7.16 -8.16 -5.63
N THR A 232 -7.42 -7.01 -6.25
CA THR A 232 -7.42 -6.85 -7.70
C THR A 232 -6.14 -6.14 -8.14
N LEU A 233 -5.40 -6.74 -9.07
CA LEU A 233 -4.22 -6.17 -9.71
C LEU A 233 -4.62 -5.62 -11.07
N ALA A 234 -4.65 -4.28 -11.20
CA ALA A 234 -5.18 -3.57 -12.37
C ALA A 234 -4.09 -2.88 -13.20
N GLY A 235 -2.81 -3.04 -12.86
CA GLY A 235 -1.71 -2.41 -13.57
C GLY A 235 -1.46 -2.98 -14.98
N THR A 236 -0.81 -2.18 -15.83
CA THR A 236 -0.43 -2.56 -17.19
C THR A 236 1.02 -3.02 -17.31
N GLY A 237 1.81 -2.84 -16.26
CA GLY A 237 3.19 -3.31 -16.16
C GLY A 237 3.30 -4.77 -15.76
N ASN A 238 4.52 -5.21 -15.47
CA ASN A 238 4.77 -6.54 -14.93
C ASN A 238 5.08 -6.45 -13.43
N GLY A 239 4.55 -7.41 -12.66
CA GLY A 239 4.84 -7.62 -11.26
C GLY A 239 5.62 -8.92 -11.05
N ASN A 240 6.38 -8.98 -9.97
CA ASN A 240 7.03 -10.22 -9.51
C ASN A 240 6.94 -10.28 -7.99
N TYR A 241 6.16 -11.21 -7.48
CA TYR A 241 5.95 -11.37 -6.06
C TYR A 241 6.48 -12.70 -5.55
N ALA A 242 7.52 -12.62 -4.69
CA ALA A 242 8.16 -13.79 -4.11
C ALA A 242 7.69 -14.10 -2.67
N GLY A 243 6.80 -13.28 -2.13
CA GLY A 243 6.19 -13.47 -0.81
C GLY A 243 5.01 -14.43 -0.84
N THR A 244 4.30 -14.49 0.27
CA THR A 244 3.11 -15.34 0.43
C THR A 244 1.84 -14.50 0.40
N ILE A 245 0.84 -14.91 -0.38
CA ILE A 245 -0.52 -14.39 -0.32
C ILE A 245 -1.38 -15.40 0.44
N GLY A 246 -2.04 -14.96 1.52
CA GLY A 246 -2.85 -15.82 2.38
C GLY A 246 -4.23 -15.24 2.69
N GLY A 247 -5.11 -16.07 3.27
CA GLY A 247 -6.47 -15.72 3.65
C GLY A 247 -7.53 -16.53 2.92
N THR A 248 -8.80 -16.23 3.17
CA THR A 248 -9.95 -16.86 2.48
C THR A 248 -10.45 -16.04 1.29
N GLY A 249 -9.92 -14.84 1.11
CA GLY A 249 -10.19 -13.96 -0.03
C GLY A 249 -9.53 -14.43 -1.32
N GLY A 250 -9.79 -13.74 -2.42
CA GLY A 250 -9.33 -14.10 -3.77
C GLY A 250 -8.32 -13.13 -4.37
N LEU A 251 -7.75 -13.51 -5.49
CA LEU A 251 -6.86 -12.69 -6.32
C LEU A 251 -7.50 -12.48 -7.70
N THR A 252 -7.55 -11.24 -8.17
CA THR A 252 -8.06 -10.93 -9.51
C THR A 252 -7.00 -10.21 -10.33
N MET A 253 -6.68 -10.72 -11.51
CA MET A 253 -5.94 -10.01 -12.54
C MET A 253 -6.91 -9.25 -13.44
N ALA A 254 -6.86 -7.93 -13.44
CA ALA A 254 -7.67 -7.05 -14.27
C ALA A 254 -6.82 -6.17 -15.20
N GLY A 255 -5.53 -6.06 -14.93
CA GLY A 255 -4.56 -5.38 -15.78
C GLY A 255 -4.13 -6.22 -16.98
N THR A 256 -3.46 -5.57 -17.94
CA THR A 256 -2.98 -6.24 -19.18
C THR A 256 -1.55 -6.76 -19.08
N GLY A 257 -0.87 -6.48 -17.98
CA GLY A 257 0.51 -6.95 -17.74
C GLY A 257 0.60 -8.40 -17.30
N THR A 258 1.80 -8.79 -16.91
CA THR A 258 2.08 -10.10 -16.32
C THR A 258 2.36 -9.97 -14.84
N GLU A 259 1.64 -10.71 -14.01
CA GLU A 259 1.97 -10.91 -12.61
C GLU A 259 2.62 -12.29 -12.45
N THR A 260 3.85 -12.33 -11.93
CA THR A 260 4.56 -13.58 -11.68
C THR A 260 4.62 -13.86 -10.18
N LEU A 261 4.06 -14.97 -9.74
CA LEU A 261 4.12 -15.44 -8.37
C LEU A 261 5.20 -16.51 -8.22
N THR A 262 6.24 -16.19 -7.44
CA THR A 262 7.34 -17.12 -7.16
C THR A 262 7.33 -17.62 -5.71
N GLY A 263 6.39 -17.14 -4.89
CA GLY A 263 6.17 -17.62 -3.53
C GLY A 263 5.08 -18.67 -3.42
N THR A 264 5.03 -19.36 -2.28
CA THR A 264 3.98 -20.33 -1.97
C THR A 264 2.75 -19.60 -1.45
N ASN A 265 1.66 -19.59 -2.22
CA ASN A 265 0.44 -18.90 -1.87
C ASN A 265 -0.57 -19.86 -1.22
N THR A 266 -1.28 -19.39 -0.19
CA THR A 266 -2.16 -20.20 0.66
C THR A 266 -3.60 -19.70 0.71
N TYR A 267 -3.93 -18.63 -0.03
CA TYR A 267 -5.30 -18.13 -0.08
C TYR A 267 -6.24 -19.15 -0.73
N THR A 268 -7.48 -19.23 -0.22
CA THR A 268 -8.43 -20.25 -0.66
C THR A 268 -9.57 -19.73 -1.52
N GLY A 269 -9.70 -18.41 -1.65
CA GLY A 269 -10.66 -17.80 -2.56
C GLY A 269 -10.27 -17.95 -4.03
N ALA A 270 -11.15 -17.54 -4.92
CA ALA A 270 -10.93 -17.72 -6.34
C ALA A 270 -9.76 -16.86 -6.88
N THR A 271 -9.02 -17.43 -7.81
CA THR A 271 -8.09 -16.73 -8.69
C THR A 271 -8.82 -16.42 -10.00
N THR A 272 -9.10 -15.15 -10.25
CA THR A 272 -9.82 -14.73 -11.48
C THR A 272 -8.88 -13.95 -12.39
N ILE A 273 -8.83 -14.33 -13.67
CA ILE A 273 -8.01 -13.65 -14.67
C ILE A 273 -8.95 -13.05 -15.72
N ASN A 274 -9.19 -11.73 -15.62
CA ASN A 274 -10.03 -10.99 -16.55
C ASN A 274 -9.23 -10.56 -17.78
N SER A 275 -7.94 -10.28 -17.60
CA SER A 275 -7.02 -9.89 -18.69
C SER A 275 -5.58 -10.10 -18.25
N GLY A 276 -4.64 -10.02 -19.21
CA GLY A 276 -3.21 -10.20 -18.94
C GLY A 276 -2.84 -11.63 -18.58
N THR A 277 -1.72 -11.78 -17.91
CA THR A 277 -1.15 -13.09 -17.55
C THR A 277 -0.92 -13.20 -16.06
N LEU A 278 -1.41 -14.26 -15.45
CA LEU A 278 -0.93 -14.73 -14.15
C LEU A 278 0.04 -15.89 -14.39
N ALA A 279 1.30 -15.66 -14.05
CA ALA A 279 2.36 -16.65 -14.21
C ALA A 279 2.78 -17.23 -12.86
N ILE A 280 3.03 -18.53 -12.81
CA ILE A 280 3.67 -19.19 -11.68
C ILE A 280 5.13 -19.41 -12.05
N GLY A 281 6.01 -18.72 -11.37
CA GLY A 281 7.46 -18.83 -11.58
C GLY A 281 8.11 -19.92 -10.74
N ALA A 282 9.43 -19.99 -10.81
CA ALA A 282 10.22 -20.98 -10.08
C ALA A 282 9.98 -20.88 -8.56
N GLY A 283 9.64 -22.00 -7.92
CA GLY A 283 9.31 -22.08 -6.49
C GLY A 283 7.91 -21.62 -6.13
N GLY A 284 7.18 -20.99 -7.06
CA GLY A 284 5.83 -20.51 -6.83
C GLY A 284 4.78 -21.61 -6.86
N SER A 285 3.67 -21.37 -6.14
CA SER A 285 2.47 -22.22 -6.23
C SER A 285 1.21 -21.42 -5.86
N LEU A 286 0.08 -21.84 -6.41
CA LEU A 286 -1.24 -21.49 -5.87
C LEU A 286 -1.66 -22.48 -4.79
N SER A 287 -2.69 -22.12 -4.02
CA SER A 287 -3.33 -23.07 -3.11
C SER A 287 -4.12 -24.11 -3.90
N ALA A 288 -4.00 -25.37 -3.50
CA ALA A 288 -4.78 -26.46 -4.07
C ALA A 288 -6.31 -26.28 -3.93
N SER A 289 -6.75 -25.41 -3.01
CA SER A 289 -8.17 -25.08 -2.80
C SER A 289 -8.64 -23.89 -3.62
N SER A 290 -7.74 -23.13 -4.23
CA SER A 290 -8.12 -21.93 -5.03
C SER A 290 -8.62 -22.34 -6.41
N PRO A 291 -9.92 -22.14 -6.75
CA PRO A 291 -10.38 -22.31 -8.12
C PRO A 291 -9.79 -21.23 -9.02
N VAL A 292 -9.46 -21.60 -10.25
CA VAL A 292 -8.93 -20.70 -11.29
C VAL A 292 -10.00 -20.44 -12.35
N ASN A 293 -10.30 -19.17 -12.61
CA ASN A 293 -11.27 -18.75 -13.60
C ASN A 293 -10.64 -17.75 -14.59
N LEU A 294 -10.50 -18.13 -15.84
CA LEU A 294 -10.07 -17.24 -16.92
C LEU A 294 -11.30 -16.58 -17.55
N ALA A 295 -11.74 -15.46 -16.97
CA ALA A 295 -13.02 -14.82 -17.30
C ALA A 295 -12.97 -13.96 -18.57
N GLY A 296 -11.78 -13.62 -19.08
CA GLY A 296 -11.62 -12.82 -20.29
C GLY A 296 -11.02 -13.60 -21.47
N ALA A 297 -11.46 -13.28 -22.68
CA ALA A 297 -10.78 -13.72 -23.88
C ALA A 297 -9.37 -13.07 -23.92
N GLY A 298 -8.32 -13.87 -24.12
CA GLY A 298 -6.93 -13.43 -24.01
C GLY A 298 -6.33 -13.48 -22.61
N ALA A 299 -7.12 -13.81 -21.57
CA ALA A 299 -6.60 -14.10 -20.25
C ALA A 299 -5.69 -15.34 -20.28
N THR A 300 -4.54 -15.28 -19.61
CA THR A 300 -3.58 -16.37 -19.60
C THR A 300 -3.24 -16.79 -18.18
N PHE A 301 -3.31 -18.08 -17.91
CA PHE A 301 -2.73 -18.71 -16.72
C PHE A 301 -1.51 -19.52 -17.17
N ASP A 302 -0.33 -19.09 -16.76
CA ASP A 302 0.94 -19.64 -17.21
C ASP A 302 1.66 -20.36 -16.08
N VAL A 303 1.78 -21.68 -16.18
CA VAL A 303 2.55 -22.49 -15.21
C VAL A 303 3.86 -23.03 -15.80
N SER A 304 4.23 -22.59 -17.02
CA SER A 304 5.42 -23.08 -17.70
C SER A 304 6.73 -22.75 -16.97
N GLY A 305 6.75 -21.67 -16.18
CA GLY A 305 7.89 -21.26 -15.36
C GLY A 305 7.99 -21.97 -14.00
N ALA A 306 6.98 -22.74 -13.62
CA ALA A 306 6.98 -23.46 -12.35
C ALA A 306 8.03 -24.60 -12.36
N THR A 307 8.69 -24.79 -11.22
CA THR A 307 9.70 -25.89 -11.07
C THR A 307 9.12 -27.13 -10.40
N THR A 308 7.87 -27.09 -10.00
CA THR A 308 7.12 -28.19 -9.37
C THR A 308 5.73 -28.29 -10.00
N PRO A 309 5.12 -29.51 -10.02
CA PRO A 309 3.74 -29.67 -10.44
C PRO A 309 2.80 -28.73 -9.70
N GLN A 310 1.86 -28.11 -10.40
CA GLN A 310 0.91 -27.19 -9.82
C GLN A 310 -0.42 -27.89 -9.52
N THR A 311 -1.03 -27.51 -8.39
CA THR A 311 -2.38 -27.98 -8.02
C THR A 311 -3.27 -26.76 -7.78
N THR A 312 -4.46 -26.79 -8.35
CA THR A 312 -5.50 -25.75 -8.13
C THR A 312 -6.81 -26.42 -7.75
N GLY A 313 -7.82 -25.66 -7.39
CA GLY A 313 -9.18 -26.17 -7.18
C GLY A 313 -9.79 -26.67 -8.50
N THR A 314 -10.78 -25.98 -9.01
CA THR A 314 -11.38 -26.23 -10.33
C THR A 314 -10.79 -25.27 -11.38
N LEU A 315 -10.96 -25.59 -12.65
CA LEU A 315 -10.59 -24.75 -13.78
C LEU A 315 -11.86 -24.33 -14.52
N SER A 316 -12.05 -23.03 -14.71
CA SER A 316 -13.12 -22.49 -15.54
C SER A 316 -12.57 -21.40 -16.45
N GLY A 317 -13.24 -21.13 -17.55
CA GLY A 317 -12.84 -20.03 -18.43
C GLY A 317 -13.54 -20.01 -19.76
N VAL A 318 -13.48 -18.84 -20.40
CA VAL A 318 -14.15 -18.58 -21.67
C VAL A 318 -13.29 -18.99 -22.87
N ALA A 319 -13.91 -19.11 -24.03
CA ALA A 319 -13.20 -19.29 -25.31
C ALA A 319 -12.23 -18.11 -25.55
N GLY A 320 -11.06 -18.42 -26.10
CA GLY A 320 -9.99 -17.44 -26.34
C GLY A 320 -9.06 -17.20 -25.16
N SER A 321 -9.33 -17.77 -23.98
CA SER A 321 -8.38 -17.81 -22.88
C SER A 321 -7.38 -18.97 -23.03
N THR A 322 -6.24 -18.88 -22.33
CA THR A 322 -5.16 -19.87 -22.47
C THR A 322 -4.64 -20.33 -21.10
N VAL A 323 -4.49 -21.64 -20.93
CA VAL A 323 -3.64 -22.22 -19.88
C VAL A 323 -2.37 -22.73 -20.56
N ASN A 324 -1.21 -22.18 -20.19
CA ASN A 324 0.08 -22.60 -20.71
C ASN A 324 0.76 -23.52 -19.68
N LEU A 325 0.84 -24.81 -20.00
CA LEU A 325 1.49 -25.80 -19.11
C LEU A 325 3.02 -25.79 -19.26
N GLY A 326 3.53 -25.37 -20.46
CA GLY A 326 4.91 -25.71 -20.80
C GLY A 326 5.11 -27.24 -20.71
N GLY A 327 6.12 -27.67 -19.99
CA GLY A 327 6.37 -29.09 -19.70
C GLY A 327 5.82 -29.56 -18.34
N ASN A 328 4.99 -28.77 -17.67
CA ASN A 328 4.54 -29.06 -16.31
C ASN A 328 3.20 -29.80 -16.23
N ASN A 329 2.95 -30.45 -15.11
CA ASN A 329 1.65 -31.02 -14.78
C ASN A 329 0.80 -29.99 -14.01
N LEU A 330 -0.44 -29.81 -14.43
CA LEU A 330 -1.47 -29.09 -13.69
C LEU A 330 -2.48 -30.11 -13.14
N THR A 331 -2.63 -30.14 -11.82
CA THR A 331 -3.61 -30.99 -11.13
C THR A 331 -4.82 -30.16 -10.73
N LEU A 332 -6.01 -30.63 -11.09
CA LEU A 332 -7.29 -30.05 -10.67
C LEU A 332 -7.82 -30.89 -9.50
N GLY A 333 -7.71 -30.38 -8.28
CA GLY A 333 -7.99 -31.09 -7.02
C GLY A 333 -9.33 -30.70 -6.36
N GLY A 334 -10.11 -29.79 -6.97
CA GLY A 334 -11.34 -29.29 -6.38
C GLY A 334 -12.50 -30.30 -6.37
N ALA A 335 -13.40 -30.13 -5.40
CA ALA A 335 -14.65 -30.91 -5.34
C ALA A 335 -15.79 -30.30 -6.17
N GLY A 336 -15.62 -29.07 -6.66
CA GLY A 336 -16.59 -28.38 -7.52
C GLY A 336 -16.50 -28.82 -8.98
N ASN A 337 -17.47 -28.34 -9.77
CA ASN A 337 -17.45 -28.57 -11.21
C ASN A 337 -16.83 -27.36 -11.93
N GLY A 338 -16.01 -27.61 -12.94
CA GLY A 338 -15.41 -26.60 -13.80
C GLY A 338 -15.89 -26.75 -15.27
N THR A 339 -15.86 -25.64 -16.00
CA THR A 339 -16.04 -25.67 -17.46
C THR A 339 -15.03 -24.73 -18.08
N TYR A 340 -14.13 -25.27 -18.89
CA TYR A 340 -13.08 -24.52 -19.53
C TYR A 340 -13.24 -24.56 -21.05
N GLY A 341 -13.53 -23.38 -21.64
CA GLY A 341 -13.74 -23.20 -23.08
C GLY A 341 -12.52 -22.70 -23.85
N GLY A 342 -11.43 -22.38 -23.14
CA GLY A 342 -10.17 -21.91 -23.71
C GLY A 342 -9.27 -23.04 -24.22
N THR A 343 -8.02 -22.70 -24.52
CA THR A 343 -7.00 -23.65 -24.97
C THR A 343 -6.04 -24.00 -23.82
N ILE A 344 -5.81 -25.27 -23.56
CA ILE A 344 -4.72 -25.75 -22.73
C ILE A 344 -3.59 -26.14 -23.68
N ALA A 345 -2.43 -25.52 -23.53
CA ALA A 345 -1.26 -25.70 -24.39
C ALA A 345 -0.01 -26.07 -23.59
N GLY A 346 0.99 -26.68 -24.25
CA GLY A 346 2.30 -26.97 -23.68
C GLY A 346 2.82 -28.33 -24.10
N ALA A 347 3.99 -28.36 -24.76
CA ALA A 347 4.63 -29.60 -25.17
C ALA A 347 5.27 -30.29 -23.96
N GLY A 348 4.96 -31.56 -23.73
CA GLY A 348 5.38 -32.32 -22.55
C GLY A 348 4.59 -32.05 -21.28
N GLY A 349 3.56 -31.18 -21.35
CA GLY A 349 2.69 -30.88 -20.24
C GLY A 349 1.59 -31.91 -20.03
N SER A 350 1.02 -31.97 -18.84
CA SER A 350 -0.09 -32.87 -18.55
C SER A 350 -1.15 -32.23 -17.66
N LEU A 351 -2.39 -32.71 -17.79
CA LEU A 351 -3.51 -32.34 -16.92
C LEU A 351 -3.95 -33.56 -16.12
N THR A 352 -4.06 -33.40 -14.82
CA THR A 352 -4.52 -34.44 -13.91
C THR A 352 -5.78 -33.98 -13.19
N LEU A 353 -6.82 -34.80 -13.18
CA LEU A 353 -8.01 -34.60 -12.35
C LEU A 353 -7.92 -35.52 -11.13
N SER A 354 -7.77 -34.94 -9.94
CA SER A 354 -7.70 -35.66 -8.66
C SER A 354 -8.86 -35.30 -7.73
N GLY A 355 -9.62 -34.26 -8.05
CA GLY A 355 -10.80 -33.85 -7.31
C GLY A 355 -12.00 -34.77 -7.55
N THR A 356 -13.06 -34.57 -6.77
CA THR A 356 -14.32 -35.32 -6.91
C THR A 356 -15.33 -34.66 -7.84
N GLY A 357 -15.02 -33.44 -8.31
CA GLY A 357 -15.86 -32.69 -9.23
C GLY A 357 -15.73 -33.15 -10.69
N THR A 358 -16.56 -32.57 -11.54
CA THR A 358 -16.51 -32.78 -12.99
C THR A 358 -15.85 -31.60 -13.67
N GLU A 359 -14.83 -31.86 -14.48
CA GLU A 359 -14.22 -30.84 -15.34
C GLU A 359 -14.63 -31.07 -16.80
N THR A 360 -15.23 -30.07 -17.40
CA THR A 360 -15.68 -30.12 -18.82
C THR A 360 -14.77 -29.24 -19.66
N LEU A 361 -14.04 -29.84 -20.57
CA LEU A 361 -13.19 -29.12 -21.54
C LEU A 361 -13.89 -29.02 -22.86
N THR A 362 -14.18 -27.81 -23.32
CA THR A 362 -14.89 -27.57 -24.61
C THR A 362 -14.00 -26.93 -25.66
N GLY A 363 -12.79 -26.49 -25.31
CA GLY A 363 -11.82 -25.88 -26.21
C GLY A 363 -10.90 -26.89 -26.90
N ASN A 364 -10.20 -26.43 -27.92
CA ASN A 364 -9.21 -27.21 -28.65
C ASN A 364 -7.88 -27.20 -27.90
N ASN A 365 -7.57 -28.31 -27.19
CA ASN A 365 -6.36 -28.42 -26.38
C ASN A 365 -5.21 -28.99 -27.21
N THR A 366 -3.99 -28.45 -26.99
CA THR A 366 -2.80 -28.77 -27.81
C THR A 366 -1.60 -29.23 -26.95
N TYR A 367 -1.77 -29.48 -25.65
CA TYR A 367 -0.73 -30.07 -24.80
C TYR A 367 -0.48 -31.54 -25.21
N THR A 368 0.77 -32.00 -25.10
CA THR A 368 1.20 -33.33 -25.55
C THR A 368 2.07 -34.04 -24.51
#